data_cda41d582651b14ebd054fb18d2e7c7c
#
_entry.id   cda41d582651b14ebd054fb18d2e7c7c
#
_cell.length_a   1.000
_cell.length_b   1.000
_cell.length_c   1.000
_cell.angle_alpha   90.00
_cell.angle_beta   90.00
_cell.angle_gamma   90.00
#
_symmetry.space_group_name_H-M   'P 1'
#
loop_
_entity.id
_entity.type
_entity.pdbx_description
1 polymer ?
#
loop_
_entity_poly.entity_id
_entity_poly.type
_entity_poly.pdbx_seq_one_letter_code
_entity_poly.pdbx_strand_id
1 'polypeptide(L)'
;MSEDGANSKCMSFIVTKGTLDWAYPPFILATTAAAMDVKVTMFFTFYGLQLLKKSEDPLQISKLGNPGMEMPMMGMHMTMPNLMSVIPGVDAACTTMMKNMIKKKGVASIPELREAAIESDIRFIGCQMTMDLF
;
A
#
# COMPACT_ATOMS: atom_id res chain seq x y z
N MET A 1 20.67 37.95 -5.86
CA MET A 1 20.30 36.88 -6.77
C MET A 1 20.75 35.58 -6.11
N SER A 2 19.89 35.02 -5.32
CA SER A 2 20.14 33.73 -4.69
C SER A 2 19.84 32.66 -5.71
N GLU A 3 20.87 32.00 -6.20
CA GLU A 3 20.82 30.79 -6.99
C GLU A 3 20.43 29.58 -6.12
N ASP A 4 19.36 29.71 -5.38
CA ASP A 4 18.73 28.57 -4.68
C ASP A 4 17.63 27.94 -5.53
N GLY A 5 17.87 27.88 -6.83
CA GLY A 5 17.26 26.92 -7.72
C GLY A 5 17.87 25.54 -7.52
N ALA A 6 18.12 25.15 -6.27
CA ALA A 6 18.51 23.81 -5.94
C ALA A 6 17.45 22.89 -6.52
N ASN A 7 17.89 22.06 -7.44
CA ASN A 7 17.15 21.01 -8.16
C ASN A 7 16.46 20.08 -7.14
N SER A 8 15.40 20.61 -6.50
CA SER A 8 14.65 19.87 -5.48
C SER A 8 13.97 18.72 -6.19
N LYS A 9 14.50 17.52 -6.02
CA LYS A 9 13.93 16.32 -6.58
C LYS A 9 12.50 16.15 -6.04
N CYS A 10 11.56 15.92 -6.95
CA CYS A 10 10.17 15.69 -6.62
C CYS A 10 9.76 14.31 -7.13
N MET A 11 8.95 13.62 -6.37
CA MET A 11 8.39 12.32 -6.74
C MET A 11 6.89 12.33 -6.51
N SER A 12 6.13 11.80 -7.47
CA SER A 12 4.68 11.69 -7.36
C SER A 12 4.25 10.26 -7.58
N PHE A 13 3.36 9.77 -6.72
CA PHE A 13 2.77 8.45 -6.80
C PHE A 13 1.28 8.55 -7.09
N ILE A 14 0.78 7.75 -8.03
CA ILE A 14 -0.65 7.58 -8.27
C ILE A 14 -1.07 6.25 -7.66
N VAL A 15 -1.93 6.31 -6.65
CA VAL A 15 -2.40 5.15 -5.89
C VAL A 15 -3.84 4.86 -6.27
N THR A 16 -4.06 3.75 -6.98
CA THR A 16 -5.36 3.39 -7.56
C THR A 16 -6.03 2.21 -6.87
N LYS A 17 -5.31 1.43 -6.07
CA LYS A 17 -5.81 0.22 -5.42
C LYS A 17 -5.70 0.34 -3.90
N GLY A 18 -6.75 -0.14 -3.20
CA GLY A 18 -6.87 -0.06 -1.75
C GLY A 18 -6.72 -1.39 -1.02
N THR A 19 -6.15 -2.42 -1.67
CA THR A 19 -5.89 -3.71 -1.03
C THR A 19 -4.54 -3.72 -0.32
N LEU A 20 -4.38 -4.61 0.66
CA LEU A 20 -3.20 -4.66 1.52
C LEU A 20 -1.90 -4.83 0.73
N ASP A 21 -1.88 -5.74 -0.24
CA ASP A 21 -0.74 -6.04 -1.10
C ASP A 21 -0.33 -4.86 -1.99
N TRP A 22 -1.29 -4.05 -2.43
CA TRP A 22 -1.04 -2.87 -3.25
C TRP A 22 -0.79 -1.58 -2.46
N ALA A 23 -1.09 -1.58 -1.16
CA ALA A 23 -0.85 -0.44 -0.28
C ALA A 23 0.64 -0.31 0.09
N TYR A 24 1.32 -1.42 0.31
CA TYR A 24 2.72 -1.43 0.76
C TYR A 24 3.70 -0.73 -0.19
N PRO A 25 3.75 -1.05 -1.50
CA PRO A 25 4.75 -0.47 -2.40
C PRO A 25 4.76 1.06 -2.43
N PRO A 26 3.62 1.75 -2.61
CA PRO A 26 3.63 3.21 -2.66
C PRO A 26 4.01 3.85 -1.33
N PHE A 27 3.58 3.31 -0.18
CA PHE A 27 3.96 3.87 1.12
C PHE A 27 5.43 3.65 1.45
N ILE A 28 5.98 2.46 1.17
CA ILE A 28 7.40 2.16 1.39
C ILE A 28 8.27 3.07 0.51
N LEU A 29 7.95 3.18 -0.77
CA LEU A 29 8.71 4.03 -1.68
C LEU A 29 8.60 5.51 -1.32
N ALA A 30 7.41 5.96 -0.92
CA ALA A 30 7.19 7.36 -0.53
C ALA A 30 7.98 7.73 0.72
N THR A 31 7.94 6.92 1.77
CA THR A 31 8.68 7.16 3.01
C THR A 31 10.19 7.07 2.79
N THR A 32 10.65 6.14 1.96
CA THR A 32 12.07 6.03 1.59
C THR A 32 12.53 7.25 0.81
N ALA A 33 11.76 7.71 -0.17
CA ALA A 33 12.10 8.90 -0.95
C ALA A 33 12.13 10.17 -0.08
N ALA A 34 11.18 10.31 0.85
CA ALA A 34 11.16 11.42 1.80
C ALA A 34 12.40 11.40 2.72
N ALA A 35 12.84 10.22 3.17
CA ALA A 35 14.08 10.07 3.94
C ALA A 35 15.35 10.44 3.15
N MET A 36 15.25 10.52 1.83
CA MET A 36 16.32 10.98 0.92
C MET A 36 16.17 12.45 0.51
N ASP A 37 15.43 13.25 1.25
CA ASP A 37 15.15 14.68 0.98
C ASP A 37 14.44 14.93 -0.36
N VAL A 38 13.68 13.95 -0.86
CA VAL A 38 12.84 14.11 -2.05
C VAL A 38 11.46 14.59 -1.63
N LYS A 39 10.94 15.64 -2.26
CA LYS A 39 9.55 16.08 -2.06
C LYS A 39 8.59 15.07 -2.66
N VAL A 40 7.76 14.46 -1.81
CA VAL A 40 6.85 13.39 -2.24
C VAL A 40 5.40 13.86 -2.19
N THR A 41 4.67 13.54 -3.26
CA THR A 41 3.22 13.71 -3.34
C THR A 41 2.57 12.37 -3.70
N MET A 42 1.57 11.97 -2.95
CA MET A 42 0.78 10.77 -3.22
C MET A 42 -0.65 11.18 -3.62
N PHE A 43 -1.06 10.81 -4.82
CA PHE A 43 -2.39 11.07 -5.36
C PHE A 43 -3.23 9.80 -5.30
N PHE A 44 -4.30 9.84 -4.53
CA PHE A 44 -5.19 8.70 -4.32
C PHE A 44 -6.45 8.84 -5.17
N THR A 45 -6.72 7.85 -5.99
CA THR A 45 -7.88 7.82 -6.88
C THR A 45 -8.53 6.43 -6.88
N PHE A 46 -9.78 6.34 -7.32
CA PHE A 46 -10.57 5.11 -7.31
C PHE A 46 -10.49 4.37 -5.96
N TYR A 47 -10.21 3.08 -5.98
CA TYR A 47 -10.13 2.27 -4.74
C TYR A 47 -8.97 2.65 -3.82
N GLY A 48 -7.96 3.37 -4.33
CA GLY A 48 -6.87 3.91 -3.51
C GLY A 48 -7.34 4.90 -2.46
N LEU A 49 -8.49 5.56 -2.64
CA LEU A 49 -9.10 6.45 -1.63
C LEU A 49 -9.39 5.73 -0.31
N GLN A 50 -9.58 4.41 -0.33
CA GLN A 50 -9.78 3.63 0.90
C GLN A 50 -8.60 3.73 1.86
N LEU A 51 -7.39 3.95 1.36
CA LEU A 51 -6.18 4.11 2.16
C LEU A 51 -6.12 5.43 2.92
N LEU A 52 -6.94 6.41 2.55
CA LEU A 52 -7.07 7.70 3.24
C LEU A 52 -8.09 7.66 4.37
N LYS A 53 -8.95 6.65 4.43
CA LYS A 53 -9.95 6.54 5.49
C LYS A 53 -9.26 6.46 6.86
N LYS A 54 -9.81 7.19 7.82
CA LYS A 54 -9.35 7.15 9.22
C LYS A 54 -9.80 5.90 9.97
N SER A 55 -10.77 5.15 9.42
CA SER A 55 -11.27 3.91 10.02
C SER A 55 -10.19 2.84 9.99
N GLU A 56 -10.06 2.14 11.10
CA GLU A 56 -9.18 0.97 11.25
C GLU A 56 -9.73 -0.28 10.54
N ASP A 57 -10.57 -0.11 9.50
CA ASP A 57 -11.06 -1.23 8.71
C ASP A 57 -9.87 -2.03 8.18
N PRO A 58 -9.75 -3.29 8.55
CA PRO A 58 -8.59 -4.08 8.17
C PRO A 58 -8.55 -4.22 6.66
N LEU A 59 -7.54 -3.63 6.04
CA LEU A 59 -7.27 -3.81 4.62
C LEU A 59 -7.16 -5.31 4.32
N GLN A 60 -7.89 -5.76 3.32
CA GLN A 60 -7.87 -7.14 2.84
C GLN A 60 -6.92 -7.26 1.65
N ILE A 61 -6.40 -8.46 1.44
CA ILE A 61 -5.65 -8.81 0.24
C ILE A 61 -6.59 -8.79 -0.97
N SER A 62 -6.03 -8.49 -2.15
CA SER A 62 -6.79 -8.60 -3.40
C SER A 62 -7.35 -10.01 -3.59
N LYS A 63 -8.62 -10.09 -3.97
CA LYS A 63 -9.30 -11.35 -4.29
C LYS A 63 -8.78 -12.03 -5.56
N LEU A 64 -8.10 -11.26 -6.41
CA LEU A 64 -7.44 -11.81 -7.60
C LEU A 64 -6.13 -12.44 -7.16
N GLY A 65 -6.01 -13.75 -7.32
CA GLY A 65 -4.78 -14.47 -7.04
C GLY A 65 -3.62 -13.84 -7.83
N ASN A 66 -2.56 -13.50 -7.15
CA ASN A 66 -1.33 -13.07 -7.79
C ASN A 66 -0.53 -14.31 -8.18
N PRO A 67 -0.24 -14.55 -9.49
CA PRO A 67 0.54 -15.72 -9.92
C PRO A 67 1.93 -15.80 -9.27
N GLY A 68 2.46 -14.68 -8.78
CA GLY A 68 3.73 -14.62 -8.05
C GLY A 68 3.61 -14.91 -6.55
N MET A 69 2.41 -15.21 -6.04
CA MET A 69 2.22 -15.49 -4.63
C MET A 69 2.49 -16.98 -4.37
N GLU A 70 3.72 -17.27 -4.00
CA GLU A 70 4.12 -18.60 -3.55
C GLU A 70 3.82 -18.76 -2.07
N MET A 71 2.99 -19.74 -1.72
CA MET A 71 2.83 -20.12 -0.32
C MET A 71 3.92 -21.13 0.07
N PRO A 72 4.71 -20.84 1.10
CA PRO A 72 5.63 -21.83 1.66
C PRO A 72 4.82 -22.84 2.50
N MET A 73 4.13 -23.74 1.85
CA MET A 73 3.44 -24.85 2.52
C MET A 73 4.23 -26.12 2.28
N MET A 74 4.87 -26.64 3.33
CA MET A 74 5.61 -27.91 3.35
C MET A 74 6.69 -28.09 2.26
N GLY A 75 7.42 -27.01 1.87
CA GLY A 75 8.53 -27.13 0.93
C GLY A 75 8.12 -27.25 -0.54
N MET A 76 6.85 -27.15 -0.88
CA MET A 76 6.37 -27.05 -2.24
C MET A 76 5.93 -25.61 -2.54
N HIS A 77 6.51 -25.04 -3.59
CA HIS A 77 6.08 -23.77 -4.18
C HIS A 77 4.78 -24.00 -4.97
N MET A 78 3.64 -23.87 -4.29
CA MET A 78 2.34 -23.94 -4.98
C MET A 78 1.80 -22.55 -5.26
N THR A 79 1.62 -22.26 -6.53
CA THR A 79 0.92 -21.07 -7.01
C THR A 79 -0.55 -21.21 -6.65
N MET A 80 -1.14 -20.21 -5.98
CA MET A 80 -2.58 -20.23 -5.67
C MET A 80 -3.40 -20.09 -6.96
N PRO A 81 -4.20 -21.09 -7.35
CA PRO A 81 -5.11 -20.92 -8.47
C PRO A 81 -6.23 -19.95 -8.08
N ASN A 82 -6.61 -19.07 -9.02
CA ASN A 82 -7.70 -18.09 -8.83
C ASN A 82 -9.03 -18.72 -8.38
N LEU A 83 -9.20 -20.02 -8.61
CA LEU A 83 -10.38 -20.78 -8.20
C LEU A 83 -10.52 -20.87 -6.67
N MET A 84 -9.42 -20.81 -5.91
CA MET A 84 -9.48 -20.81 -4.44
C MET A 84 -9.99 -19.49 -3.85
N SER A 85 -9.90 -18.40 -4.57
CA SER A 85 -10.43 -17.09 -4.12
C SER A 85 -11.97 -17.03 -4.12
N VAL A 86 -12.63 -18.01 -4.74
CA VAL A 86 -14.09 -18.12 -4.74
C VAL A 86 -14.63 -18.73 -3.43
N ILE A 87 -13.78 -19.39 -2.66
CA ILE A 87 -14.18 -20.03 -1.41
C ILE A 87 -14.31 -18.94 -0.31
N PRO A 88 -15.51 -18.77 0.30
CA PRO A 88 -15.68 -17.79 1.36
C PRO A 88 -14.78 -18.12 2.57
N GLY A 89 -14.03 -17.12 3.04
CA GLY A 89 -13.12 -17.25 4.19
C GLY A 89 -11.64 -17.43 3.82
N VAL A 90 -11.29 -17.81 2.61
CA VAL A 90 -9.87 -17.92 2.16
C VAL A 90 -9.21 -16.57 2.17
N ASP A 91 -9.90 -15.51 1.75
CA ASP A 91 -9.36 -14.13 1.76
C ASP A 91 -8.99 -13.68 3.17
N ALA A 92 -9.82 -13.98 4.15
CA ALA A 92 -9.55 -13.64 5.56
C ALA A 92 -8.35 -14.43 6.11
N ALA A 93 -8.24 -15.71 5.79
CA ALA A 93 -7.13 -16.55 6.19
C ALA A 93 -5.82 -16.10 5.56
N CYS A 94 -5.80 -15.80 4.25
CA CYS A 94 -4.64 -15.27 3.54
C CYS A 94 -4.22 -13.90 4.07
N THR A 95 -5.18 -13.01 4.34
CA THR A 95 -4.93 -11.70 4.92
C THR A 95 -4.28 -11.83 6.30
N THR A 96 -4.80 -12.69 7.15
CA THR A 96 -4.26 -12.93 8.50
C THR A 96 -2.85 -13.52 8.43
N MET A 97 -2.62 -14.48 7.54
CA MET A 97 -1.31 -15.09 7.33
C MET A 97 -0.29 -14.07 6.84
N MET A 98 -0.65 -13.21 5.89
CA MET A 98 0.24 -12.16 5.39
C MET A 98 0.55 -11.13 6.48
N LYS A 99 -0.45 -10.67 7.24
CA LYS A 99 -0.24 -9.76 8.38
C LYS A 99 0.70 -10.36 9.42
N ASN A 100 0.57 -11.65 9.71
CA ASN A 100 1.45 -12.34 10.64
C ASN A 100 2.90 -12.47 10.09
N MET A 101 3.06 -12.73 8.79
CA MET A 101 4.38 -12.74 8.15
C MET A 101 5.06 -11.38 8.19
N ILE A 102 4.33 -10.32 7.86
CA ILE A 102 4.78 -8.93 7.92
C ILE A 102 5.24 -8.59 9.33
N LYS A 103 4.42 -8.92 10.34
CA LYS A 103 4.74 -8.70 11.75
C LYS A 103 5.96 -9.50 12.21
N LYS A 104 6.08 -10.78 11.83
CA LYS A 104 7.24 -11.61 12.16
C LYS A 104 8.55 -11.11 11.56
N LYS A 105 8.48 -10.49 10.37
CA LYS A 105 9.65 -9.92 9.69
C LYS A 105 9.95 -8.48 10.11
N GLY A 106 9.21 -7.92 11.06
CA GLY A 106 9.44 -6.57 11.57
C GLY A 106 9.14 -5.47 10.56
N VAL A 107 8.30 -5.74 9.56
CA VAL A 107 7.85 -4.73 8.60
C VAL A 107 6.73 -3.91 9.24
N ALA A 108 6.82 -2.59 9.14
CA ALA A 108 5.82 -1.68 9.68
C ALA A 108 4.43 -1.94 9.07
N SER A 109 3.38 -1.81 9.85
CA SER A 109 2.00 -1.91 9.38
C SER A 109 1.62 -0.70 8.50
N ILE A 110 0.55 -0.82 7.72
CA ILE A 110 0.08 0.30 6.89
C ILE A 110 -0.27 1.54 7.72
N PRO A 111 -0.96 1.45 8.88
CA PRO A 111 -1.14 2.60 9.75
C PRO A 111 0.16 3.26 10.18
N GLU A 112 1.16 2.48 10.60
CA GLU A 112 2.48 3.00 10.98
C GLU A 112 3.21 3.67 9.81
N LEU A 113 3.16 3.07 8.62
CA LEU A 113 3.73 3.66 7.41
C LEU A 113 3.03 4.96 7.02
N ARG A 114 1.71 5.03 7.24
CA ARG A 114 0.93 6.26 6.98
C ARG A 114 1.31 7.37 7.97
N GLU A 115 1.46 7.06 9.24
CA GLU A 115 1.94 8.02 10.25
C GLU A 115 3.35 8.52 9.90
N ALA A 116 4.27 7.63 9.58
CA ALA A 116 5.61 7.99 9.14
C ALA A 116 5.60 8.88 7.89
N ALA A 117 4.69 8.61 6.95
CA ALA A 117 4.53 9.43 5.75
C ALA A 117 4.02 10.84 6.09
N ILE A 118 3.08 10.97 7.04
CA ILE A 118 2.58 12.27 7.50
C ILE A 118 3.69 13.04 8.24
N GLU A 119 4.43 12.39 9.11
CA GLU A 119 5.57 12.98 9.83
C GLU A 119 6.70 13.43 8.90
N SER A 120 6.84 12.79 7.76
CA SER A 120 7.83 13.12 6.72
C SER A 120 7.35 14.19 5.73
N ASP A 121 6.27 14.91 6.03
CA ASP A 121 5.68 15.95 5.19
C ASP A 121 5.29 15.48 3.77
N ILE A 122 4.96 14.20 3.62
CA ILE A 122 4.44 13.67 2.36
C ILE A 122 3.04 14.22 2.11
N ARG A 123 2.83 14.83 0.96
CA ARG A 123 1.56 15.43 0.60
C ARG A 123 0.59 14.35 0.09
N PHE A 124 -0.54 14.19 0.77
CA PHE A 124 -1.64 13.33 0.34
C PHE A 124 -2.71 14.15 -0.38
N ILE A 125 -3.09 13.72 -1.56
CA ILE A 125 -4.15 14.36 -2.36
C ILE A 125 -5.17 13.29 -2.73
N GLY A 126 -6.43 13.48 -2.32
CA GLY A 126 -7.56 12.67 -2.76
C GLY A 126 -8.16 13.21 -4.05
N CYS A 127 -8.51 12.34 -4.98
CA CYS A 127 -9.17 12.72 -6.22
C CYS A 127 -10.63 13.13 -5.94
N GLN A 128 -10.96 14.41 -6.11
CA GLN A 128 -12.30 14.94 -5.87
C GLN A 128 -13.34 14.25 -6.76
N MET A 129 -13.05 14.07 -8.05
CA MET A 129 -13.96 13.41 -8.99
C MET A 129 -14.32 11.99 -8.52
N THR A 130 -13.38 11.26 -7.96
CA THR A 130 -13.65 9.91 -7.45
C THR A 130 -14.43 9.95 -6.14
N MET A 131 -14.20 10.95 -5.29
CA MET A 131 -14.99 11.14 -4.08
C MET A 131 -16.46 11.45 -4.39
N ASP A 132 -16.71 12.22 -5.44
CA ASP A 132 -18.06 12.55 -5.89
C ASP A 132 -18.76 11.37 -6.58
N LEU A 133 -18.00 10.42 -7.11
CA LEU A 133 -18.53 9.22 -7.78
C LEU A 133 -18.95 8.12 -6.79
N PHE A 134 -18.29 8.00 -5.65
CA PHE A 134 -18.51 6.98 -4.62
C PHE A 134 -19.11 7.58 -3.35
#